data_c8b60f1b75a90a1e7ffca362e31d109d
#
_entry.id   c8b60f1b75a90a1e7ffca362e31d109d
#
_cell.length_a   1.000
_cell.length_b   1.000
_cell.length_c   1.000
_cell.angle_alpha   90.00
_cell.angle_beta   90.00
_cell.angle_gamma   90.00
#
_symmetry.space_group_name_H-M   'P 1'
#
loop_
_entity.id
_entity.type
_entity.pdbx_description
1 polymer ?
#
loop_
_entity_poly.entity_id
_entity_poly.type
_entity_poly.pdbx_seq_one_letter_code
_entity_poly.pdbx_strand_id
1 'polypeptide(L)'
;MTRRMLCSVLLALVALVCQARVYNVKDFGAKGDGKTLDHVAINKAIETATSEGGGQVVVPAGTYLCGSIRLKSNIDLHLMAGAKILAAPASMKAYDESESFGGFPEYQDGGHTYFHNSLIWAEGQQNVSITGRGMIDGEGLTKRDTEKGGNVQGGSIGTGDKAVALKLCRNVTIRDITIYRGGHFAIIITGCEIGTIDNVTIDTNRDGIDIDCCKYLTVSNTKVNTPNDDAIVLKSSYALKKAVACEHILVTNCIVTGYKLGTFLDGTYVPEKVNWVCGRIKLGTESNGGYRNITISNCTCMWSSGLAFEEVDQGKMENIVVNNISLSHVHHYPIYISTGCRNRGPKEVTQPSSARDIYINNVIADDCDSLAGIIITGMEGEPIRNVSLSNIRIQYRGGGKKVDKPYREQGTNYPEPRWAGPTPAYGLFARHVDGLYMHNVEFELMRPDERPDIILEDVKK
;
A
#
# COMPACT_ATOMS: atom_id res chain seq x y z
N MET A 1 37.98 -48.43 16.78
CA MET A 1 36.94 -47.38 16.67
C MET A 1 35.64 -48.02 16.19
N THR A 2 34.66 -48.17 17.07
CA THR A 2 33.43 -48.90 16.75
C THR A 2 32.56 -48.13 15.82
N ARG A 3 31.77 -48.80 14.94
CA ARG A 3 30.84 -48.22 13.97
C ARG A 3 29.90 -47.15 14.57
N ARG A 4 29.61 -47.24 15.89
CA ARG A 4 28.82 -46.25 16.63
C ARG A 4 29.55 -44.92 16.84
N MET A 5 30.87 -44.93 17.05
CA MET A 5 31.68 -43.72 17.19
C MET A 5 31.80 -42.94 15.84
N LEU A 6 31.90 -43.68 14.73
CA LEU A 6 31.93 -43.04 13.41
C LEU A 6 30.61 -42.36 13.08
N CYS A 7 29.43 -42.97 13.37
CA CYS A 7 28.12 -42.36 13.17
C CYS A 7 27.93 -41.15 14.07
N SER A 8 28.38 -41.15 15.32
CA SER A 8 28.26 -39.99 16.22
C SER A 8 29.14 -38.82 15.81
N VAL A 9 30.32 -39.07 15.25
CA VAL A 9 31.20 -38.03 14.70
C VAL A 9 30.66 -37.48 13.39
N LEU A 10 30.07 -38.32 12.55
CA LEU A 10 29.38 -37.84 11.32
C LEU A 10 28.14 -37.01 11.62
N LEU A 11 27.30 -37.39 12.60
CA LEU A 11 26.17 -36.62 13.05
C LEU A 11 26.59 -35.27 13.68
N ALA A 12 27.68 -35.25 14.47
CA ALA A 12 28.22 -34.02 15.04
C ALA A 12 28.80 -33.09 13.97
N LEU A 13 29.43 -33.60 12.92
CA LEU A 13 29.90 -32.81 11.77
C LEU A 13 28.75 -32.28 10.91
N VAL A 14 27.65 -33.03 10.74
CA VAL A 14 26.45 -32.58 10.02
C VAL A 14 25.70 -31.52 10.85
N ALA A 15 25.67 -31.64 12.19
CA ALA A 15 25.06 -30.62 13.05
C ALA A 15 25.83 -29.29 13.08
N LEU A 16 27.14 -29.31 12.82
CA LEU A 16 27.96 -28.09 12.72
C LEU A 16 27.77 -27.31 11.41
N VAL A 17 27.14 -27.90 10.39
CA VAL A 17 26.93 -27.25 9.10
C VAL A 17 25.57 -26.55 9.01
N CYS A 18 24.70 -26.68 10.01
CA CYS A 18 23.32 -26.16 9.99
C CYS A 18 23.11 -24.91 10.88
N GLN A 19 24.16 -24.17 11.22
CA GLN A 19 23.98 -22.86 11.85
C GLN A 19 23.66 -21.82 10.80
N ALA A 20 22.52 -21.12 10.96
CA ALA A 20 22.22 -19.96 10.16
C ALA A 20 23.39 -18.95 10.29
N ARG A 21 24.04 -18.66 9.16
CA ARG A 21 25.18 -17.74 9.16
C ARG A 21 24.71 -16.32 9.40
N VAL A 22 25.40 -15.63 10.30
CA VAL A 22 25.13 -14.24 10.66
C VAL A 22 26.31 -13.36 10.23
N TYR A 23 26.00 -12.32 9.47
CA TYR A 23 26.98 -11.38 8.94
C TYR A 23 26.71 -10.00 9.55
N ASN A 24 27.55 -9.58 10.51
CA ASN A 24 27.42 -8.26 11.12
C ASN A 24 28.00 -7.20 10.17
N VAL A 25 27.22 -6.20 9.77
CA VAL A 25 27.68 -5.15 8.85
C VAL A 25 28.91 -4.38 9.35
N LYS A 26 29.14 -4.32 10.66
CA LYS A 26 30.32 -3.70 11.27
C LYS A 26 31.61 -4.44 10.92
N ASP A 27 31.56 -5.75 10.75
CA ASP A 27 32.70 -6.57 10.35
C ASP A 27 33.13 -6.29 8.90
N PHE A 28 32.23 -5.68 8.11
CA PHE A 28 32.47 -5.23 6.74
C PHE A 28 32.80 -3.74 6.62
N GLY A 29 32.89 -3.04 7.76
CA GLY A 29 33.35 -1.66 7.83
C GLY A 29 32.27 -0.61 8.06
N ALA A 30 30.99 -1.00 8.23
CA ALA A 30 29.92 -0.05 8.55
C ALA A 30 30.19 0.66 9.89
N LYS A 31 29.98 1.97 9.94
CA LYS A 31 30.24 2.79 11.13
C LYS A 31 29.01 2.95 12.02
N GLY A 32 27.85 3.19 11.43
CA GLY A 32 26.62 3.47 12.16
C GLY A 32 26.66 4.77 12.94
N ASP A 33 27.40 5.78 12.42
CA ASP A 33 27.65 7.07 13.06
C ASP A 33 26.74 8.21 12.55
N GLY A 34 25.86 7.90 11.58
CA GLY A 34 24.95 8.84 10.93
C GLY A 34 25.62 9.81 9.94
N LYS A 35 26.88 9.61 9.63
CA LYS A 35 27.68 10.50 8.77
C LYS A 35 28.39 9.78 7.64
N THR A 36 28.94 8.60 7.93
CA THR A 36 29.63 7.75 6.96
C THR A 36 28.60 7.03 6.09
N LEU A 37 28.84 6.99 4.76
CA LEU A 37 28.00 6.22 3.84
C LEU A 37 28.24 4.71 4.06
N ASP A 38 27.32 4.07 4.76
CA ASP A 38 27.45 2.68 5.20
C ASP A 38 26.86 1.65 4.22
N HIS A 39 26.10 2.07 3.19
CA HIS A 39 25.50 1.14 2.22
C HIS A 39 26.54 0.29 1.48
N VAL A 40 27.75 0.79 1.27
CA VAL A 40 28.86 0.02 0.65
C VAL A 40 29.22 -1.19 1.51
N ALA A 41 29.36 -0.99 2.83
CA ALA A 41 29.69 -2.06 3.77
C ALA A 41 28.51 -3.04 3.92
N ILE A 42 27.27 -2.53 3.96
CA ILE A 42 26.07 -3.37 4.03
C ILE A 42 25.93 -4.22 2.76
N ASN A 43 26.10 -3.65 1.58
CA ASN A 43 26.08 -4.39 0.31
C ASN A 43 27.18 -5.46 0.26
N LYS A 44 28.39 -5.15 0.75
CA LYS A 44 29.47 -6.13 0.83
C LYS A 44 29.11 -7.31 1.77
N ALA A 45 28.45 -7.05 2.89
CA ALA A 45 27.96 -8.10 3.78
C ALA A 45 26.90 -8.97 3.07
N ILE A 46 25.94 -8.36 2.35
CA ILE A 46 24.93 -9.04 1.55
C ILE A 46 25.58 -9.90 0.46
N GLU A 47 26.53 -9.37 -0.29
CA GLU A 47 27.25 -10.11 -1.35
C GLU A 47 28.02 -11.31 -0.81
N THR A 48 28.70 -11.14 0.34
CA THR A 48 29.40 -12.24 1.02
C THR A 48 28.41 -13.32 1.46
N ALA A 49 27.34 -12.93 2.15
CA ALA A 49 26.31 -13.86 2.58
C ALA A 49 25.70 -14.62 1.39
N THR A 50 25.42 -13.93 0.29
CA THR A 50 24.88 -14.53 -0.93
C THR A 50 25.84 -15.55 -1.54
N SER A 51 27.13 -15.23 -1.62
CA SER A 51 28.17 -16.14 -2.17
C SER A 51 28.33 -17.42 -1.34
N GLU A 52 27.94 -17.38 -0.08
CA GLU A 52 27.99 -18.50 0.86
C GLU A 52 26.65 -19.22 1.03
N GLY A 53 25.66 -18.91 0.16
CA GLY A 53 24.36 -19.58 0.11
C GLY A 53 23.22 -18.85 0.81
N GLY A 54 23.47 -17.69 1.39
CA GLY A 54 22.49 -16.86 2.10
C GLY A 54 22.73 -16.77 3.59
N GLY A 55 21.87 -16.04 4.29
CA GLY A 55 21.94 -15.88 5.74
C GLY A 55 21.35 -14.56 6.23
N GLN A 56 21.57 -14.29 7.51
CA GLN A 56 21.11 -13.07 8.14
C GLN A 56 22.20 -12.01 8.13
N VAL A 57 21.94 -10.86 7.47
CA VAL A 57 22.81 -9.67 7.52
C VAL A 57 22.29 -8.75 8.61
N VAL A 58 23.04 -8.67 9.71
CA VAL A 58 22.62 -7.97 10.92
C VAL A 58 23.14 -6.56 10.93
N VAL A 59 22.24 -5.60 11.10
CA VAL A 59 22.52 -4.19 11.33
C VAL A 59 22.31 -3.89 12.83
N PRO A 60 23.38 -3.77 13.64
CA PRO A 60 23.28 -3.50 15.08
C PRO A 60 22.80 -2.08 15.37
N ALA A 61 22.57 -1.77 16.67
CA ALA A 61 22.23 -0.41 17.09
C ALA A 61 23.22 0.63 16.56
N GLY A 62 22.70 1.74 16.01
CA GLY A 62 23.45 2.82 15.39
C GLY A 62 22.65 3.49 14.28
N THR A 63 23.14 4.60 13.73
CA THR A 63 22.52 5.30 12.59
C THR A 63 23.38 5.13 11.36
N TYR A 64 22.89 4.39 10.38
CA TYR A 64 23.61 4.04 9.15
C TYR A 64 23.12 4.89 8.00
N LEU A 65 23.92 5.87 7.57
CA LEU A 65 23.60 6.73 6.44
C LEU A 65 23.81 5.94 5.13
N CYS A 66 22.75 5.78 4.35
CA CYS A 66 22.76 4.85 3.23
C CYS A 66 22.19 5.48 1.94
N GLY A 67 22.85 5.18 0.82
CA GLY A 67 22.25 5.13 -0.50
C GLY A 67 21.60 3.77 -0.73
N SER A 68 21.62 3.26 -1.97
CA SER A 68 20.95 2.00 -2.32
C SER A 68 21.56 0.77 -1.66
N ILE A 69 20.73 0.03 -0.92
CA ILE A 69 21.00 -1.30 -0.40
C ILE A 69 20.32 -2.31 -1.33
N ARG A 70 21.08 -3.25 -1.88
CA ARG A 70 20.64 -4.23 -2.88
C ARG A 70 20.42 -5.58 -2.24
N LEU A 71 19.17 -5.97 -2.01
CA LEU A 71 18.87 -7.28 -1.46
C LEU A 71 19.08 -8.38 -2.52
N LYS A 72 19.48 -9.55 -2.06
CA LYS A 72 19.72 -10.75 -2.87
C LYS A 72 18.93 -11.93 -2.34
N SER A 73 18.86 -12.99 -3.14
CA SER A 73 18.17 -14.22 -2.76
C SER A 73 18.75 -14.85 -1.48
N ASN A 74 17.86 -15.39 -0.67
CA ASN A 74 18.17 -16.05 0.61
C ASN A 74 18.81 -15.13 1.66
N ILE A 75 18.52 -13.81 1.62
CA ILE A 75 19.03 -12.82 2.57
C ILE A 75 17.89 -12.31 3.47
N ASP A 76 18.14 -12.34 4.76
CA ASP A 76 17.39 -11.59 5.78
C ASP A 76 18.22 -10.37 6.20
N LEU A 77 17.81 -9.16 5.78
CA LEU A 77 18.35 -7.91 6.30
C LEU A 77 17.70 -7.63 7.65
N HIS A 78 18.42 -7.88 8.74
CA HIS A 78 17.91 -7.81 10.10
C HIS A 78 18.34 -6.54 10.82
N LEU A 79 17.38 -5.64 11.07
CA LEU A 79 17.60 -4.39 11.80
C LEU A 79 17.37 -4.62 13.30
N MET A 80 18.42 -4.68 14.08
CA MET A 80 18.31 -4.83 15.55
C MET A 80 17.61 -3.63 16.19
N ALA A 81 17.09 -3.81 17.39
CA ALA A 81 16.56 -2.70 18.17
C ALA A 81 17.63 -1.59 18.33
N GLY A 82 17.25 -0.34 18.03
CA GLY A 82 18.16 0.81 17.99
C GLY A 82 18.95 0.98 16.69
N ALA A 83 18.81 0.08 15.72
CA ALA A 83 19.33 0.30 14.37
C ALA A 83 18.46 1.28 13.59
N LYS A 84 19.06 2.23 12.91
CA LYS A 84 18.40 3.15 11.99
C LYS A 84 19.13 3.16 10.65
N ILE A 85 18.47 2.74 9.58
CA ILE A 85 18.90 3.02 8.21
C ILE A 85 18.39 4.42 7.87
N LEU A 86 19.29 5.37 7.66
CA LEU A 86 18.99 6.76 7.32
C LEU A 86 19.28 7.00 5.84
N ALA A 87 18.29 7.45 5.11
CA ALA A 87 18.42 7.76 3.69
C ALA A 87 19.40 8.93 3.48
N ALA A 88 20.37 8.75 2.62
CA ALA A 88 21.33 9.79 2.26
C ALA A 88 20.64 10.91 1.48
N PRO A 89 20.98 12.19 1.73
CA PRO A 89 20.41 13.30 0.98
C PRO A 89 20.84 13.26 -0.51
N ALA A 90 19.98 13.76 -1.36
CA ALA A 90 20.17 13.80 -2.82
C ALA A 90 21.53 14.41 -3.27
N SER A 91 22.08 15.33 -2.46
CA SER A 91 23.40 15.96 -2.72
C SER A 91 24.56 14.98 -2.69
N MET A 92 24.43 13.85 -1.99
CA MET A 92 25.47 12.82 -1.93
C MET A 92 25.50 11.89 -3.14
N LYS A 93 24.45 11.88 -3.95
CA LYS A 93 24.33 11.04 -5.15
C LYS A 93 24.68 9.56 -4.88
N ALA A 94 24.15 9.02 -3.79
CA ALA A 94 24.53 7.72 -3.27
C ALA A 94 23.63 6.57 -3.73
N TYR A 95 22.61 6.85 -4.53
CA TYR A 95 21.64 5.86 -5.00
C TYR A 95 21.98 5.32 -6.38
N ASP A 96 21.54 4.11 -6.63
CA ASP A 96 21.62 3.51 -7.96
C ASP A 96 20.80 4.32 -8.97
N GLU A 97 21.15 4.20 -10.24
CA GLU A 97 20.37 4.82 -11.30
C GLU A 97 19.04 4.07 -11.48
N SER A 98 17.99 4.82 -11.76
CA SER A 98 16.70 4.22 -12.11
C SER A 98 16.80 3.51 -13.46
N GLU A 99 16.21 2.34 -13.55
CA GLU A 99 16.08 1.63 -14.82
C GLU A 99 15.11 2.32 -15.78
N SER A 100 15.37 2.21 -17.09
CA SER A 100 14.47 2.76 -18.10
C SER A 100 13.22 1.90 -18.26
N PHE A 101 12.05 2.50 -18.19
CA PHE A 101 10.78 1.83 -18.49
C PHE A 101 10.52 1.67 -20.00
N GLY A 102 11.16 2.47 -20.84
CA GLY A 102 11.08 2.34 -22.30
C GLY A 102 9.73 2.72 -22.92
N GLY A 103 9.31 3.95 -22.76
CA GLY A 103 8.28 4.56 -23.62
C GLY A 103 6.82 4.46 -23.19
N PHE A 104 6.51 3.98 -21.96
CA PHE A 104 5.13 3.89 -21.44
C PHE A 104 4.86 4.72 -20.17
N PRO A 105 5.52 5.84 -19.93
CA PRO A 105 5.33 6.59 -18.67
C PRO A 105 3.96 7.24 -18.53
N GLU A 106 3.26 7.48 -19.63
CA GLU A 106 1.93 8.07 -19.65
C GLU A 106 0.81 7.16 -19.14
N TYR A 107 1.05 5.86 -18.99
CA TYR A 107 0.01 4.91 -18.59
C TYR A 107 -0.26 4.87 -17.09
N GLN A 108 0.62 5.42 -16.27
CA GLN A 108 0.52 5.29 -14.82
C GLN A 108 1.31 6.38 -14.07
N ASP A 109 1.24 6.39 -12.74
CA ASP A 109 2.17 7.15 -11.92
C ASP A 109 3.60 6.68 -12.21
N GLY A 110 4.49 7.62 -12.56
CA GLY A 110 5.87 7.32 -12.92
C GLY A 110 6.64 6.54 -11.86
N GLY A 111 6.26 6.64 -10.59
CA GLY A 111 6.87 5.90 -9.48
C GLY A 111 6.75 4.38 -9.58
N HIS A 112 5.76 3.86 -10.32
CA HIS A 112 5.57 2.42 -10.55
C HIS A 112 6.51 1.83 -11.62
N THR A 113 7.27 2.65 -12.32
CA THR A 113 8.03 2.21 -13.50
C THR A 113 9.52 2.01 -13.26
N TYR A 114 10.03 2.39 -12.11
CA TYR A 114 11.45 2.28 -11.75
C TYR A 114 11.60 1.97 -10.26
N PHE A 115 12.63 1.17 -9.93
CA PHE A 115 12.80 0.58 -8.60
C PHE A 115 14.23 0.73 -8.04
N HIS A 116 15.25 0.74 -8.90
CA HIS A 116 16.64 0.64 -8.44
C HIS A 116 17.14 1.87 -7.66
N ASN A 117 16.60 3.06 -7.97
CA ASN A 117 16.90 4.28 -7.23
C ASN A 117 16.12 4.39 -5.91
N SER A 118 16.05 3.30 -5.16
CA SER A 118 15.40 3.23 -3.85
C SER A 118 16.43 2.96 -2.74
N LEU A 119 16.06 3.27 -1.49
CA LEU A 119 16.95 3.05 -0.36
C LEU A 119 17.23 1.55 -0.13
N ILE A 120 16.20 0.71 -0.22
CA ILE A 120 16.35 -0.75 -0.21
C ILE A 120 15.57 -1.30 -1.40
N TRP A 121 16.24 -2.07 -2.25
CA TRP A 121 15.56 -2.65 -3.40
C TRP A 121 16.00 -4.07 -3.74
N ALA A 122 15.13 -4.80 -4.44
CA ALA A 122 15.43 -6.10 -5.04
C ALA A 122 14.60 -6.30 -6.30
N GLU A 123 15.16 -6.96 -7.31
CA GLU A 123 14.45 -7.41 -8.51
C GLU A 123 14.78 -8.86 -8.82
N GLY A 124 13.73 -9.69 -9.05
CA GLY A 124 13.86 -11.10 -9.45
C GLY A 124 14.48 -12.02 -8.38
N GLN A 125 14.43 -11.64 -7.09
CA GLN A 125 15.05 -12.38 -6.00
C GLN A 125 14.06 -13.34 -5.31
N GLN A 126 14.57 -14.35 -4.61
CA GLN A 126 13.77 -15.33 -3.85
C GLN A 126 14.19 -15.37 -2.38
N ASN A 127 13.24 -15.66 -1.50
CA ASN A 127 13.48 -15.75 -0.06
C ASN A 127 14.14 -14.46 0.49
N VAL A 128 13.51 -13.32 0.23
CA VAL A 128 14.01 -12.00 0.60
C VAL A 128 13.29 -11.53 1.85
N SER A 129 14.05 -11.13 2.87
CA SER A 129 13.45 -10.64 4.11
C SER A 129 14.06 -9.31 4.57
N ILE A 130 13.21 -8.45 5.16
CA ILE A 130 13.60 -7.29 5.96
C ILE A 130 12.92 -7.46 7.32
N THR A 131 13.69 -7.64 8.38
CA THR A 131 13.13 -8.01 9.69
C THR A 131 13.76 -7.22 10.84
N GLY A 132 13.23 -7.38 12.04
CA GLY A 132 13.81 -6.83 13.27
C GLY A 132 13.05 -5.64 13.81
N ARG A 133 13.61 -4.98 14.84
CA ARG A 133 12.97 -3.86 15.55
C ARG A 133 13.63 -2.51 15.31
N GLY A 134 14.37 -2.40 14.22
CA GLY A 134 14.99 -1.15 13.79
C GLY A 134 14.05 -0.27 12.97
N MET A 135 14.60 0.86 12.53
CA MET A 135 13.88 1.88 11.76
C MET A 135 14.54 2.10 10.40
N ILE A 136 13.72 2.33 9.40
CA ILE A 136 14.12 2.91 8.12
C ILE A 136 13.59 4.35 8.10
N ASP A 137 14.47 5.32 7.97
CA ASP A 137 14.14 6.74 7.95
C ASP A 137 14.52 7.35 6.60
N GLY A 138 13.53 7.69 5.81
CA GLY A 138 13.68 8.20 4.45
C GLY A 138 13.96 9.70 4.35
N GLU A 139 14.50 10.34 5.36
CA GLU A 139 14.73 11.80 5.42
C GLU A 139 15.38 12.38 4.16
N GLY A 140 16.33 11.67 3.58
CA GLY A 140 17.07 12.09 2.40
C GLY A 140 16.43 11.76 1.06
N LEU A 141 15.31 11.04 1.04
CA LEU A 141 14.61 10.68 -0.18
C LEU A 141 13.98 11.91 -0.85
N THR A 142 13.96 11.91 -2.17
CA THR A 142 13.18 12.86 -2.96
C THR A 142 11.68 12.49 -2.89
N LYS A 143 10.79 13.37 -3.37
CA LYS A 143 9.32 13.19 -3.21
C LYS A 143 8.88 12.90 -1.78
N ARG A 144 9.53 13.56 -0.83
CA ARG A 144 9.09 13.56 0.56
C ARG A 144 7.91 14.51 0.76
N ASP A 145 7.54 14.56 1.99
CA ASP A 145 6.40 15.22 2.59
C ASP A 145 6.22 16.71 2.28
N THR A 146 7.27 17.40 1.87
CA THR A 146 7.24 18.84 1.61
C THR A 146 7.21 19.18 0.12
N GLU A 147 7.44 18.22 -0.77
CA GLU A 147 7.47 18.49 -2.20
C GLU A 147 6.08 18.30 -2.81
N LYS A 148 5.47 19.39 -3.25
CA LYS A 148 4.33 19.35 -4.17
C LYS A 148 4.86 18.82 -5.50
N GLY A 149 4.96 17.48 -5.61
CA GLY A 149 5.68 16.83 -6.67
C GLY A 149 4.97 16.90 -7.99
N GLY A 150 5.68 17.28 -9.01
CA GLY A 150 5.40 16.80 -10.35
C GLY A 150 5.84 15.34 -10.49
N ASN A 151 5.27 14.61 -11.44
CA ASN A 151 5.75 13.30 -11.86
C ASN A 151 7.15 13.43 -12.44
N VAL A 152 8.18 13.38 -11.58
CA VAL A 152 9.55 13.30 -12.04
C VAL A 152 9.88 11.83 -12.20
N GLN A 153 9.93 11.36 -13.42
CA GLN A 153 10.35 9.99 -13.71
C GLN A 153 11.80 9.80 -13.29
N GLY A 154 12.02 8.83 -12.42
CA GLY A 154 13.35 8.38 -12.05
C GLY A 154 14.22 9.35 -11.25
N GLY A 155 13.76 10.56 -11.00
CA GLY A 155 14.57 11.56 -10.29
C GLY A 155 15.86 11.96 -11.03
N SER A 156 16.72 12.72 -10.37
CA SER A 156 18.07 12.98 -10.86
C SER A 156 18.99 11.79 -10.58
N ILE A 157 20.01 11.59 -11.41
CA ILE A 157 21.02 10.54 -11.22
C ILE A 157 21.58 10.56 -9.80
N GLY A 158 21.59 9.41 -9.14
CA GLY A 158 22.10 9.22 -7.80
C GLY A 158 21.17 9.68 -6.67
N THR A 159 19.90 9.98 -6.97
CA THR A 159 18.88 10.32 -5.96
C THR A 159 17.89 9.17 -5.77
N GLY A 160 17.44 8.92 -4.54
CA GLY A 160 16.42 7.93 -4.20
C GLY A 160 15.07 8.57 -3.92
N ASP A 161 13.98 7.84 -4.20
CA ASP A 161 12.63 8.35 -3.95
C ASP A 161 11.69 7.39 -3.21
N LYS A 162 12.13 6.17 -2.88
CA LYS A 162 11.34 5.15 -2.15
C LYS A 162 12.16 4.52 -1.04
N ALA A 163 11.52 4.17 0.06
CA ALA A 163 12.22 3.50 1.16
C ALA A 163 12.47 2.02 0.83
N VAL A 164 11.43 1.26 0.44
CA VAL A 164 11.55 -0.15 0.05
C VAL A 164 10.86 -0.38 -1.28
N ALA A 165 11.56 -0.97 -2.24
CA ALA A 165 11.03 -1.27 -3.57
C ALA A 165 11.44 -2.69 -4.02
N LEU A 166 10.46 -3.60 -4.13
CA LEU A 166 10.69 -4.99 -4.52
C LEU A 166 9.92 -5.28 -5.82
N LYS A 167 10.61 -5.86 -6.80
CA LYS A 167 10.01 -6.19 -8.09
C LYS A 167 10.28 -7.64 -8.47
N LEU A 168 9.23 -8.36 -8.91
CA LEU A 168 9.32 -9.74 -9.37
C LEU A 168 10.00 -10.68 -8.36
N CYS A 169 9.87 -10.41 -7.06
CA CYS A 169 10.44 -11.23 -6.01
C CYS A 169 9.46 -12.34 -5.59
N ARG A 170 10.01 -13.44 -5.06
CA ARG A 170 9.21 -14.56 -4.56
C ARG A 170 9.58 -14.91 -3.13
N ASN A 171 8.58 -15.25 -2.31
CA ASN A 171 8.73 -15.52 -0.89
C ASN A 171 9.37 -14.34 -0.15
N VAL A 172 8.59 -13.25 -0.06
CA VAL A 172 9.01 -11.98 0.56
C VAL A 172 8.50 -11.90 1.99
N THR A 173 9.34 -11.47 2.93
CA THR A 173 8.93 -11.18 4.31
C THR A 173 9.42 -9.80 4.74
N ILE A 174 8.49 -8.91 5.12
CA ILE A 174 8.83 -7.63 5.76
C ILE A 174 8.09 -7.60 7.10
N ARG A 175 8.82 -7.54 8.20
CA ARG A 175 8.16 -7.60 9.52
C ARG A 175 8.91 -6.91 10.65
N ASP A 176 8.12 -6.47 11.62
CA ASP A 176 8.55 -5.94 12.93
C ASP A 176 9.30 -4.59 12.86
N ILE A 177 9.52 -4.03 11.68
CA ILE A 177 10.25 -2.78 11.47
C ILE A 177 9.36 -1.54 11.57
N THR A 178 9.99 -0.39 11.76
CA THR A 178 9.35 0.92 11.61
C THR A 178 9.88 1.63 10.37
N ILE A 179 9.00 2.25 9.58
CA ILE A 179 9.37 3.13 8.46
C ILE A 179 8.85 4.53 8.74
N TYR A 180 9.74 5.50 8.72
CA TYR A 180 9.42 6.91 8.88
C TYR A 180 9.83 7.69 7.62
N ARG A 181 8.96 8.55 7.09
CA ARG A 181 9.24 9.35 5.89
C ARG A 181 9.61 8.49 4.68
N GLY A 182 8.67 7.65 4.24
CA GLY A 182 8.91 6.63 3.20
C GLY A 182 9.23 7.15 1.78
N GLY A 183 9.21 8.45 1.56
CA GLY A 183 9.37 9.03 0.22
C GLY A 183 8.09 8.95 -0.61
N HIS A 184 8.19 8.61 -1.88
CA HIS A 184 7.03 8.42 -2.75
C HIS A 184 6.19 7.22 -2.32
N PHE A 185 6.84 6.11 -1.98
CA PHE A 185 6.24 4.91 -1.39
C PHE A 185 7.12 4.45 -0.21
N ALA A 186 6.50 4.20 0.93
CA ALA A 186 7.25 3.59 2.03
C ALA A 186 7.59 2.13 1.72
N ILE A 187 6.64 1.38 1.18
CA ILE A 187 6.85 0.04 0.61
C ILE A 187 6.10 -0.05 -0.71
N ILE A 188 6.80 -0.36 -1.79
CA ILE A 188 6.19 -0.79 -3.05
C ILE A 188 6.68 -2.17 -3.41
N ILE A 189 5.75 -3.08 -3.69
CA ILE A 189 6.04 -4.44 -4.17
C ILE A 189 5.26 -4.69 -5.46
N THR A 190 5.97 -4.93 -6.56
CA THR A 190 5.37 -5.10 -7.88
C THR A 190 5.68 -6.46 -8.47
N GLY A 191 4.64 -7.20 -8.87
CA GLY A 191 4.78 -8.52 -9.49
C GLY A 191 5.38 -9.58 -8.57
N CYS A 192 5.31 -9.38 -7.26
CA CYS A 192 5.82 -10.33 -6.28
C CYS A 192 4.80 -11.44 -5.98
N GLU A 193 5.30 -12.63 -5.68
CA GLU A 193 4.47 -13.79 -5.33
C GLU A 193 4.89 -14.39 -3.98
N ILE A 194 3.90 -14.82 -3.21
CA ILE A 194 4.05 -15.39 -1.87
C ILE A 194 4.78 -14.40 -0.96
N GLY A 195 4.04 -13.65 -0.19
CA GLY A 195 4.66 -12.64 0.66
C GLY A 195 3.86 -12.32 1.92
N THR A 196 4.57 -11.81 2.91
CA THR A 196 3.99 -11.37 4.19
C THR A 196 4.60 -10.02 4.59
N ILE A 197 3.72 -9.06 4.85
CA ILE A 197 4.06 -7.80 5.53
C ILE A 197 3.34 -7.85 6.87
N ASP A 198 4.07 -7.98 7.97
CA ASP A 198 3.48 -8.22 9.28
C ASP A 198 4.09 -7.35 10.38
N ASN A 199 3.23 -6.81 11.25
CA ASN A 199 3.63 -6.01 12.41
C ASN A 199 4.60 -4.85 12.05
N VAL A 200 4.38 -4.20 10.91
CA VAL A 200 5.14 -3.02 10.47
C VAL A 200 4.43 -1.76 10.95
N THR A 201 5.20 -0.76 11.39
CA THR A 201 4.67 0.57 11.69
C THR A 201 5.20 1.57 10.68
N ILE A 202 4.31 2.28 9.99
CA ILE A 202 4.65 3.27 8.97
C ILE A 202 4.08 4.62 9.35
N ASP A 203 4.90 5.68 9.32
CA ASP A 203 4.47 7.07 9.44
C ASP A 203 5.11 7.86 8.30
N THR A 204 4.31 8.12 7.28
CA THR A 204 4.77 8.75 6.03
C THR A 204 3.72 9.73 5.54
N ASN A 205 4.05 10.54 4.55
CA ASN A 205 3.12 11.53 4.02
C ASN A 205 2.43 11.07 2.72
N ARG A 206 3.08 10.21 1.96
CA ARG A 206 2.55 9.62 0.74
C ARG A 206 2.21 8.15 0.95
N ASP A 207 2.05 7.38 -0.14
CA ASP A 207 1.61 5.99 -0.05
C ASP A 207 2.39 5.17 0.98
N GLY A 208 1.67 4.43 1.81
CA GLY A 208 2.25 3.58 2.83
C GLY A 208 2.72 2.25 2.25
N ILE A 209 1.78 1.38 1.86
CA ILE A 209 2.07 0.05 1.29
C ILE A 209 1.34 -0.09 -0.04
N ASP A 210 2.10 -0.15 -1.13
CA ASP A 210 1.62 -0.43 -2.47
C ASP A 210 1.88 -1.88 -2.85
N ILE A 211 0.80 -2.62 -3.12
CA ILE A 211 0.82 -4.00 -3.59
C ILE A 211 0.36 -4.00 -5.03
N ASP A 212 1.30 -4.05 -5.98
CA ASP A 212 1.03 -3.89 -7.40
C ASP A 212 1.25 -5.19 -8.19
N CYS A 213 0.25 -5.66 -8.94
CA CYS A 213 0.36 -6.87 -9.77
C CYS A 213 0.80 -8.14 -9.02
N CYS A 214 0.48 -8.25 -7.74
CA CYS A 214 1.00 -9.29 -6.85
C CYS A 214 0.02 -10.44 -6.62
N LYS A 215 0.54 -11.58 -6.13
CA LYS A 215 -0.26 -12.77 -5.82
C LYS A 215 0.15 -13.42 -4.51
N TYR A 216 -0.86 -13.95 -3.79
CA TYR A 216 -0.65 -14.70 -2.54
C TYR A 216 0.10 -13.91 -1.48
N LEU A 217 -0.36 -12.68 -1.20
CA LEU A 217 0.23 -11.83 -0.17
C LEU A 217 -0.72 -11.61 1.01
N THR A 218 -0.10 -11.47 2.19
CA THR A 218 -0.79 -11.08 3.41
C THR A 218 -0.16 -9.80 3.98
N VAL A 219 -1.01 -8.81 4.29
CA VAL A 219 -0.65 -7.68 5.13
C VAL A 219 -1.41 -7.82 6.43
N SER A 220 -0.70 -7.94 7.56
CA SER A 220 -1.31 -8.20 8.86
C SER A 220 -0.68 -7.40 10.00
N ASN A 221 -1.47 -7.12 11.04
CA ASN A 221 -1.03 -6.52 12.29
C ASN A 221 -0.28 -5.18 12.12
N THR A 222 -0.44 -4.53 10.99
CA THR A 222 0.35 -3.37 10.53
C THR A 222 -0.39 -2.06 10.82
N LYS A 223 0.37 -1.03 11.17
CA LYS A 223 -0.13 0.31 11.46
C LYS A 223 0.44 1.29 10.45
N VAL A 224 -0.41 2.00 9.73
CA VAL A 224 0.02 2.92 8.67
C VAL A 224 -0.63 4.28 8.87
N ASN A 225 0.20 5.29 9.08
CA ASN A 225 -0.22 6.69 9.08
C ASN A 225 0.24 7.37 7.81
N THR A 226 -0.72 7.91 7.04
CA THR A 226 -0.45 8.72 5.84
C THR A 226 -1.58 9.71 5.57
N PRO A 227 -1.39 11.01 5.83
CA PRO A 227 -2.47 11.98 5.65
C PRO A 227 -2.77 12.36 4.20
N ASN A 228 -1.81 12.29 3.30
CA ASN A 228 -1.96 12.86 1.96
C ASN A 228 -2.10 11.83 0.84
N ASP A 229 -1.97 10.53 1.14
CA ASP A 229 -2.15 9.47 0.16
C ASP A 229 -2.64 8.16 0.79
N ASP A 230 -2.68 7.07 0.04
CA ASP A 230 -3.27 5.81 0.45
C ASP A 230 -2.41 5.06 1.49
N ALA A 231 -3.01 4.53 2.55
CA ALA A 231 -2.27 3.83 3.59
C ALA A 231 -1.88 2.40 3.17
N ILE A 232 -2.85 1.62 2.71
CA ILE A 232 -2.64 0.30 2.13
C ILE A 232 -3.40 0.26 0.82
N VAL A 233 -2.69 0.11 -0.28
CA VAL A 233 -3.31 0.14 -1.59
C VAL A 233 -2.89 -1.06 -2.44
N LEU A 234 -3.88 -1.67 -3.07
CA LEU A 234 -3.69 -2.70 -4.08
C LEU A 234 -3.82 -2.03 -5.45
N LYS A 235 -2.83 -2.27 -6.31
CA LYS A 235 -2.81 -1.77 -7.68
C LYS A 235 -2.61 -2.91 -8.66
N SER A 236 -3.00 -2.68 -9.87
CA SER A 236 -2.81 -3.61 -10.98
C SER A 236 -2.39 -2.80 -12.19
N SER A 237 -1.23 -2.16 -12.05
CA SER A 237 -0.68 -1.22 -13.01
C SER A 237 -0.11 -1.92 -14.26
N TYR A 238 0.31 -1.13 -15.23
CA TYR A 238 1.04 -1.64 -16.40
C TYR A 238 2.57 -1.65 -16.19
N ALA A 239 3.03 -1.62 -14.92
CA ALA A 239 4.46 -1.59 -14.56
C ALA A 239 5.27 -2.76 -15.11
N LEU A 240 4.63 -3.91 -15.28
CA LEU A 240 5.26 -5.10 -15.86
C LEU A 240 5.16 -5.16 -17.41
N LYS A 241 4.74 -4.07 -18.06
CA LYS A 241 4.50 -3.97 -19.51
C LYS A 241 3.45 -4.96 -20.03
N LYS A 242 2.60 -5.42 -19.14
CA LYS A 242 1.45 -6.29 -19.41
C LYS A 242 0.44 -6.11 -18.29
N ALA A 243 -0.83 -6.36 -18.59
CA ALA A 243 -1.89 -6.39 -17.60
C ALA A 243 -1.75 -7.66 -16.72
N VAL A 244 -1.53 -7.48 -15.43
CA VAL A 244 -1.39 -8.57 -14.44
C VAL A 244 -2.30 -8.27 -13.27
N ALA A 245 -3.21 -9.18 -12.96
CA ALA A 245 -4.13 -9.01 -11.84
C ALA A 245 -3.39 -9.01 -10.49
N CYS A 246 -3.88 -8.18 -9.57
CA CYS A 246 -3.58 -8.32 -8.15
C CYS A 246 -4.57 -9.31 -7.56
N GLU A 247 -4.12 -10.50 -7.11
CA GLU A 247 -5.03 -11.58 -6.74
C GLU A 247 -4.59 -12.40 -5.52
N HIS A 248 -5.59 -12.95 -4.80
CA HIS A 248 -5.38 -13.72 -3.57
C HIS A 248 -4.63 -12.92 -2.50
N ILE A 249 -5.11 -11.72 -2.21
CA ILE A 249 -4.52 -10.82 -1.21
C ILE A 249 -5.40 -10.77 0.03
N LEU A 250 -4.76 -10.88 1.18
CA LEU A 250 -5.40 -10.70 2.49
C LEU A 250 -4.80 -9.46 3.19
N VAL A 251 -5.67 -8.50 3.54
CA VAL A 251 -5.35 -7.39 4.44
C VAL A 251 -6.14 -7.59 5.73
N THR A 252 -5.48 -7.77 6.86
CA THR A 252 -6.18 -8.08 8.11
C THR A 252 -5.50 -7.53 9.36
N ASN A 253 -6.29 -7.22 10.39
CA ASN A 253 -5.82 -6.72 11.68
C ASN A 253 -4.97 -5.43 11.55
N CYS A 254 -5.27 -4.58 10.57
CA CYS A 254 -4.51 -3.36 10.32
C CYS A 254 -5.20 -2.12 10.90
N ILE A 255 -4.40 -1.13 11.26
CA ILE A 255 -4.86 0.20 11.65
C ILE A 255 -4.30 1.20 10.64
N VAL A 256 -5.19 1.98 10.02
CA VAL A 256 -4.80 3.03 9.09
C VAL A 256 -5.27 4.39 9.59
N THR A 257 -4.44 5.41 9.43
CA THR A 257 -4.72 6.75 9.96
C THR A 257 -4.22 7.86 9.03
N GLY A 258 -4.74 9.08 9.23
CA GLY A 258 -4.32 10.29 8.52
C GLY A 258 -3.90 11.41 9.48
N TYR A 259 -3.14 11.10 10.50
CA TYR A 259 -2.55 12.11 11.39
C TYR A 259 -1.40 12.84 10.70
N LYS A 260 -1.13 14.06 11.15
CA LYS A 260 0.05 14.81 10.71
C LYS A 260 1.32 13.98 10.86
N LEU A 261 2.16 14.00 9.84
CA LEU A 261 3.42 13.26 9.79
C LEU A 261 4.24 13.42 11.09
N GLY A 262 4.73 12.32 11.61
CA GLY A 262 5.54 12.21 12.82
C GLY A 262 4.74 12.11 14.10
N THR A 263 3.48 12.59 14.09
CA THR A 263 2.66 12.61 15.32
C THR A 263 2.06 11.25 15.68
N PHE A 264 2.07 10.32 14.75
CA PHE A 264 1.71 8.94 15.03
C PHE A 264 2.82 8.22 15.81
N LEU A 265 4.08 8.43 15.42
CA LEU A 265 5.23 7.81 16.09
C LEU A 265 5.58 8.47 17.42
N ASP A 266 5.38 9.77 17.57
CA ASP A 266 5.65 10.48 18.81
C ASP A 266 4.50 10.37 19.85
N GLY A 267 3.35 9.81 19.43
CA GLY A 267 2.19 9.57 20.29
C GLY A 267 1.33 10.82 20.56
N THR A 268 1.52 11.92 19.85
CA THR A 268 0.70 13.13 20.00
C THR A 268 -0.60 13.09 19.18
N TYR A 269 -0.68 12.25 18.14
CA TYR A 269 -1.88 11.95 17.33
C TYR A 269 -2.61 13.23 16.86
N VAL A 270 -1.88 14.17 16.31
CA VAL A 270 -2.44 15.44 15.84
C VAL A 270 -3.14 15.22 14.48
N PRO A 271 -4.46 15.47 14.37
CA PRO A 271 -5.14 15.38 13.08
C PRO A 271 -4.54 16.35 12.04
N GLU A 272 -4.41 15.88 10.80
CA GLU A 272 -3.98 16.76 9.72
C GLU A 272 -5.06 17.81 9.40
N LYS A 273 -4.65 19.05 9.17
CA LYS A 273 -5.54 20.20 8.91
C LYS A 273 -5.65 20.52 7.42
N VAL A 274 -5.72 19.54 6.58
CA VAL A 274 -5.97 19.72 5.15
C VAL A 274 -7.47 19.58 4.84
N ASN A 275 -7.92 20.14 3.73
CA ASN A 275 -9.32 20.04 3.32
C ASN A 275 -9.77 18.62 3.02
N TRP A 276 -8.86 17.69 2.91
CA TRP A 276 -9.10 16.26 2.79
C TRP A 276 -7.91 15.48 3.32
N VAL A 277 -8.18 14.41 4.00
CA VAL A 277 -7.20 13.45 4.49
C VAL A 277 -7.42 12.15 3.75
N CYS A 278 -6.37 11.48 3.31
CA CYS A 278 -6.46 10.21 2.64
C CYS A 278 -6.39 9.03 3.64
N GLY A 279 -5.27 8.45 3.88
CA GLY A 279 -5.04 7.42 4.89
C GLY A 279 -5.94 6.18 4.76
N ARG A 280 -6.40 5.85 3.57
CA ARG A 280 -7.44 4.85 3.30
C ARG A 280 -6.86 3.47 2.92
N ILE A 281 -7.73 2.46 2.95
CA ILE A 281 -7.48 1.17 2.30
C ILE A 281 -8.14 1.21 0.92
N LYS A 282 -7.37 0.91 -0.14
CA LYS A 282 -7.83 1.12 -1.51
C LYS A 282 -7.47 -0.02 -2.46
N LEU A 283 -8.33 -0.26 -3.43
CA LEU A 283 -8.05 -0.95 -4.69
C LEU A 283 -8.08 0.11 -5.80
N GLY A 284 -6.99 0.26 -6.52
CA GLY A 284 -6.85 1.29 -7.57
C GLY A 284 -5.82 2.37 -7.20
N THR A 285 -5.69 3.43 -8.01
CA THR A 285 -6.45 3.76 -9.23
C THR A 285 -5.97 2.96 -10.44
N GLU A 286 -4.67 2.59 -10.50
CA GLU A 286 -4.11 1.76 -11.56
C GLU A 286 -4.73 0.37 -11.50
N SER A 287 -5.50 0.00 -12.56
CA SER A 287 -6.36 -1.20 -12.55
C SER A 287 -6.38 -1.96 -13.88
N ASN A 288 -5.27 -1.92 -14.64
CA ASN A 288 -5.18 -2.54 -15.96
C ASN A 288 -5.38 -4.06 -15.97
N GLY A 289 -4.88 -4.77 -14.95
CA GLY A 289 -5.04 -6.22 -14.82
C GLY A 289 -6.21 -6.65 -13.94
N GLY A 290 -6.75 -5.71 -13.15
CA GLY A 290 -7.86 -5.92 -12.24
C GLY A 290 -7.48 -6.58 -10.91
N TYR A 291 -8.52 -6.93 -10.14
CA TYR A 291 -8.41 -7.46 -8.78
C TYR A 291 -9.26 -8.71 -8.64
N ARG A 292 -8.75 -9.76 -7.99
CA ARG A 292 -9.51 -10.99 -7.81
C ARG A 292 -9.21 -11.65 -6.46
N ASN A 293 -10.28 -12.13 -5.79
CA ASN A 293 -10.17 -12.86 -4.53
C ASN A 293 -9.40 -12.04 -3.46
N ILE A 294 -9.89 -10.85 -3.17
CA ILE A 294 -9.32 -9.94 -2.18
C ILE A 294 -10.16 -9.98 -0.90
N THR A 295 -9.51 -10.14 0.23
CA THR A 295 -10.16 -10.05 1.55
C THR A 295 -9.55 -8.92 2.36
N ILE A 296 -10.40 -8.03 2.88
CA ILE A 296 -10.03 -6.97 3.83
C ILE A 296 -10.84 -7.21 5.10
N SER A 297 -10.18 -7.45 6.24
CA SER A 297 -10.91 -7.81 7.46
C SER A 297 -10.26 -7.31 8.74
N ASN A 298 -11.08 -7.11 9.77
CA ASN A 298 -10.62 -6.75 11.12
C ASN A 298 -9.74 -5.48 11.11
N CYS A 299 -10.08 -4.49 10.30
CA CYS A 299 -9.29 -3.26 10.17
C CYS A 299 -9.99 -2.08 10.84
N THR A 300 -9.18 -1.15 11.33
CA THR A 300 -9.64 0.12 11.89
C THR A 300 -9.08 1.26 11.06
N CYS A 301 -9.95 2.18 10.63
CA CYS A 301 -9.58 3.38 9.89
C CYS A 301 -9.98 4.62 10.70
N MET A 302 -9.04 5.50 11.00
CA MET A 302 -9.28 6.68 11.82
C MET A 302 -8.69 7.94 11.17
N TRP A 303 -9.45 9.04 11.14
CA TRP A 303 -9.02 10.28 10.49
C TRP A 303 -8.60 10.03 9.04
N SER A 304 -9.40 9.25 8.31
CA SER A 304 -9.08 8.78 6.96
C SER A 304 -10.30 8.90 6.02
N SER A 305 -10.10 8.68 4.74
CA SER A 305 -11.17 8.65 3.73
C SER A 305 -11.84 7.28 3.57
N GLY A 306 -11.80 6.41 4.57
CA GLY A 306 -12.49 5.12 4.58
C GLY A 306 -11.93 4.09 3.60
N LEU A 307 -12.82 3.46 2.82
CA LEU A 307 -12.50 2.39 1.86
C LEU A 307 -12.81 2.84 0.43
N ALA A 308 -11.92 2.58 -0.51
CA ALA A 308 -12.13 2.91 -1.92
C ALA A 308 -11.81 1.72 -2.85
N PHE A 309 -12.74 1.36 -3.74
CA PHE A 309 -12.60 0.29 -4.72
C PHE A 309 -12.86 0.84 -6.11
N GLU A 310 -11.79 1.04 -6.87
CA GLU A 310 -11.81 1.75 -8.14
C GLU A 310 -11.28 0.84 -9.27
N GLU A 311 -12.12 0.54 -10.26
CA GLU A 311 -11.74 -0.20 -11.46
C GLU A 311 -12.00 0.68 -12.68
N VAL A 312 -10.96 1.32 -13.21
CA VAL A 312 -11.10 2.38 -14.21
C VAL A 312 -10.15 2.27 -15.42
N ASP A 313 -9.29 1.25 -15.45
CA ASP A 313 -8.28 1.06 -16.50
C ASP A 313 -8.45 -0.27 -17.23
N GLN A 314 -9.71 -0.68 -17.51
CA GLN A 314 -10.06 -1.83 -18.35
C GLN A 314 -9.84 -3.22 -17.72
N GLY A 315 -9.54 -3.28 -16.44
CA GLY A 315 -9.46 -4.53 -15.71
C GLY A 315 -10.83 -5.04 -15.20
N LYS A 316 -10.78 -6.06 -14.37
CA LYS A 316 -11.95 -6.67 -13.72
C LYS A 316 -11.74 -6.75 -12.22
N MET A 317 -12.70 -6.26 -11.46
CA MET A 317 -12.73 -6.40 -10.00
C MET A 317 -13.75 -7.48 -9.63
N GLU A 318 -13.29 -8.58 -9.05
CA GLU A 318 -14.13 -9.75 -8.82
C GLU A 318 -13.83 -10.42 -7.47
N ASN A 319 -14.88 -10.89 -6.77
CA ASN A 319 -14.76 -11.61 -5.50
C ASN A 319 -14.03 -10.80 -4.43
N ILE A 320 -14.59 -9.66 -4.06
CA ILE A 320 -14.06 -8.78 -3.01
C ILE A 320 -14.88 -8.97 -1.73
N VAL A 321 -14.22 -9.30 -0.63
CA VAL A 321 -14.84 -9.49 0.68
C VAL A 321 -14.26 -8.48 1.67
N VAL A 322 -15.14 -7.72 2.29
CA VAL A 322 -14.80 -6.78 3.36
C VAL A 322 -15.61 -7.14 4.60
N ASN A 323 -14.94 -7.33 5.74
CA ASN A 323 -15.64 -7.77 6.95
C ASN A 323 -14.99 -7.23 8.23
N ASN A 324 -15.82 -6.89 9.23
CA ASN A 324 -15.37 -6.41 10.55
C ASN A 324 -14.50 -5.14 10.45
N ILE A 325 -15.07 -4.05 9.95
CA ILE A 325 -14.37 -2.76 9.79
C ILE A 325 -14.93 -1.74 10.79
N SER A 326 -14.04 -1.08 11.50
CA SER A 326 -14.36 0.08 12.34
C SER A 326 -13.78 1.35 11.70
N LEU A 327 -14.62 2.36 11.52
CA LEU A 327 -14.25 3.65 10.96
C LEU A 327 -14.57 4.76 11.96
N SER A 328 -13.69 5.76 12.10
CA SER A 328 -14.00 6.93 12.92
C SER A 328 -13.38 8.21 12.37
N HIS A 329 -14.06 9.34 12.55
CA HIS A 329 -13.62 10.64 12.02
C HIS A 329 -13.32 10.56 10.51
N VAL A 330 -14.27 9.99 9.74
CA VAL A 330 -14.09 9.74 8.31
C VAL A 330 -14.19 11.05 7.53
N HIS A 331 -13.22 11.28 6.67
CA HIS A 331 -13.23 12.38 5.71
C HIS A 331 -13.86 11.92 4.39
N HIS A 332 -14.73 12.72 3.81
CA HIS A 332 -15.48 12.52 2.56
C HIS A 332 -16.49 11.36 2.60
N TYR A 333 -16.06 10.13 2.43
CA TYR A 333 -16.94 8.96 2.28
C TYR A 333 -16.42 7.76 3.10
N PRO A 334 -17.32 6.99 3.71
CA PRO A 334 -16.92 5.76 4.40
C PRO A 334 -16.59 4.62 3.43
N ILE A 335 -17.32 4.50 2.33
CA ILE A 335 -17.17 3.44 1.33
C ILE A 335 -17.42 4.03 -0.07
N TYR A 336 -16.47 3.81 -0.96
CA TYR A 336 -16.56 4.20 -2.37
C TYR A 336 -16.27 3.01 -3.28
N ILE A 337 -17.19 2.70 -4.19
CA ILE A 337 -17.05 1.67 -5.21
C ILE A 337 -17.34 2.32 -6.56
N SER A 338 -16.42 2.26 -7.50
CA SER A 338 -16.62 2.88 -8.81
C SER A 338 -15.95 2.09 -9.92
N THR A 339 -16.66 2.01 -11.06
CA THR A 339 -16.05 1.67 -12.34
C THR A 339 -15.99 2.91 -13.24
N GLY A 340 -15.08 2.90 -14.22
CA GLY A 340 -14.88 4.01 -15.13
C GLY A 340 -14.10 3.60 -16.36
N CYS A 341 -13.78 4.57 -17.22
CA CYS A 341 -13.01 4.38 -18.44
C CYS A 341 -11.89 5.42 -18.56
N ARG A 342 -11.12 5.58 -17.47
CA ARG A 342 -9.89 6.41 -17.47
C ARG A 342 -8.87 5.86 -18.47
N ASN A 343 -8.81 4.54 -18.58
CA ASN A 343 -8.10 3.78 -19.61
C ASN A 343 -6.63 4.19 -19.77
N ARG A 344 -5.91 4.32 -18.67
CA ARG A 344 -4.45 4.47 -18.68
C ARG A 344 -3.81 3.12 -18.97
N GLY A 345 -3.66 2.77 -20.24
CA GLY A 345 -3.11 1.51 -20.70
C GLY A 345 -2.90 1.52 -22.22
N PRO A 346 -2.49 0.39 -22.81
CA PRO A 346 -2.34 0.27 -24.25
C PRO A 346 -3.66 0.58 -24.98
N LYS A 347 -3.60 1.38 -26.03
CA LYS A 347 -4.79 1.82 -26.79
C LYS A 347 -5.52 0.68 -27.50
N GLU A 348 -4.85 -0.43 -27.69
CA GLU A 348 -5.40 -1.65 -28.29
C GLU A 348 -6.37 -2.39 -27.35
N VAL A 349 -6.27 -2.14 -26.06
CA VAL A 349 -7.20 -2.69 -25.06
C VAL A 349 -8.43 -1.83 -25.03
N THR A 350 -9.55 -2.37 -25.48
CA THR A 350 -10.82 -1.62 -25.64
C THR A 350 -11.96 -2.15 -24.79
N GLN A 351 -11.74 -3.21 -24.01
CA GLN A 351 -12.76 -3.74 -23.10
C GLN A 351 -13.10 -2.72 -22.01
N PRO A 352 -14.37 -2.62 -21.58
CA PRO A 352 -14.73 -1.75 -20.47
C PRO A 352 -14.22 -2.32 -19.13
N SER A 353 -13.97 -1.45 -18.18
CA SER A 353 -13.79 -1.84 -16.78
C SER A 353 -15.06 -2.49 -16.23
N SER A 354 -14.92 -3.50 -15.38
CA SER A 354 -16.08 -4.15 -14.76
C SER A 354 -15.84 -4.53 -13.30
N ALA A 355 -16.91 -4.55 -12.51
CA ALA A 355 -16.85 -4.96 -11.12
C ALA A 355 -18.03 -5.86 -10.77
N ARG A 356 -17.80 -6.93 -9.99
CA ARG A 356 -18.84 -7.84 -9.53
C ARG A 356 -18.47 -8.62 -8.27
N ASP A 357 -19.48 -9.14 -7.60
CA ASP A 357 -19.34 -10.00 -6.44
C ASP A 357 -18.56 -9.31 -5.32
N ILE A 358 -19.09 -8.16 -4.85
CA ILE A 358 -18.50 -7.34 -3.79
C ILE A 358 -19.38 -7.46 -2.54
N TYR A 359 -18.82 -8.01 -1.47
CA TYR A 359 -19.53 -8.26 -0.22
C TYR A 359 -18.91 -7.47 0.92
N ILE A 360 -19.68 -6.55 1.51
CA ILE A 360 -19.26 -5.70 2.64
C ILE A 360 -20.19 -6.01 3.83
N ASN A 361 -19.61 -6.50 4.92
CA ASN A 361 -20.33 -6.95 6.08
C ASN A 361 -19.69 -6.49 7.39
N ASN A 362 -20.51 -6.25 8.42
CA ASN A 362 -20.08 -5.84 9.75
C ASN A 362 -19.20 -4.57 9.73
N VAL A 363 -19.79 -3.45 9.34
CA VAL A 363 -19.12 -2.14 9.35
C VAL A 363 -19.78 -1.22 10.35
N ILE A 364 -19.00 -0.64 11.23
CA ILE A 364 -19.43 0.45 12.10
C ILE A 364 -18.62 1.69 11.80
N ALA A 365 -19.27 2.84 11.66
CA ALA A 365 -18.61 4.11 11.42
C ALA A 365 -19.24 5.24 12.23
N ASP A 366 -18.41 6.06 12.83
CA ASP A 366 -18.85 7.25 13.58
C ASP A 366 -18.15 8.51 13.07
N ASP A 367 -18.79 9.66 13.29
CA ASP A 367 -18.30 10.97 12.92
C ASP A 367 -17.83 11.07 11.45
N CYS A 368 -18.65 10.52 10.53
CA CYS A 368 -18.40 10.61 9.10
C CYS A 368 -18.77 11.98 8.55
N ASP A 369 -18.00 12.45 7.55
CA ASP A 369 -18.23 13.72 6.89
C ASP A 369 -19.66 13.84 6.32
N SER A 370 -20.14 15.06 6.21
CA SER A 370 -21.41 15.34 5.57
C SER A 370 -21.36 15.47 4.04
N LEU A 371 -20.17 15.42 3.43
CA LEU A 371 -20.04 15.57 1.97
C LEU A 371 -20.66 14.39 1.22
N ALA A 372 -20.36 13.17 1.65
CA ALA A 372 -20.79 11.99 0.93
C ALA A 372 -21.14 10.83 1.88
N GLY A 373 -22.16 10.06 1.48
CA GLY A 373 -22.45 8.76 2.04
C GLY A 373 -21.62 7.64 1.41
N ILE A 374 -22.14 6.42 1.47
CA ILE A 374 -21.67 5.32 0.63
C ILE A 374 -21.94 5.68 -0.83
N ILE A 375 -20.95 5.48 -1.70
CA ILE A 375 -21.07 5.74 -3.13
C ILE A 375 -20.81 4.45 -3.90
N ILE A 376 -21.74 4.05 -4.78
CA ILE A 376 -21.58 2.90 -5.67
C ILE A 376 -21.96 3.33 -7.08
N THR A 377 -21.00 3.50 -7.98
CA THR A 377 -21.24 4.02 -9.31
C THR A 377 -20.62 3.16 -10.41
N GLY A 378 -21.48 2.44 -11.13
CA GLY A 378 -21.14 1.79 -12.41
C GLY A 378 -21.13 2.78 -13.58
N MET A 379 -20.97 2.26 -14.77
CA MET A 379 -21.12 3.02 -16.02
C MET A 379 -22.44 2.62 -16.74
N GLU A 380 -23.00 3.55 -17.49
CA GLU A 380 -24.14 3.25 -18.34
C GLU A 380 -23.81 2.08 -19.29
N GLY A 381 -24.67 1.06 -19.33
CA GLY A 381 -24.47 -0.16 -20.12
C GLY A 381 -23.50 -1.19 -19.51
N GLU A 382 -22.67 -0.79 -18.57
CA GLU A 382 -21.72 -1.66 -17.86
C GLU A 382 -21.88 -1.52 -16.33
N PRO A 383 -22.99 -2.02 -15.75
CA PRO A 383 -23.27 -1.87 -14.33
C PRO A 383 -22.32 -2.70 -13.47
N ILE A 384 -22.11 -2.23 -12.23
CA ILE A 384 -21.53 -3.06 -11.19
C ILE A 384 -22.53 -4.15 -10.81
N ARG A 385 -22.08 -5.41 -10.64
CA ARG A 385 -22.98 -6.55 -10.41
C ARG A 385 -22.78 -7.18 -9.03
N ASN A 386 -23.88 -7.61 -8.42
CA ASN A 386 -23.88 -8.37 -7.16
C ASN A 386 -23.10 -7.66 -6.03
N VAL A 387 -23.59 -6.53 -5.58
CA VAL A 387 -23.07 -5.82 -4.41
C VAL A 387 -23.95 -6.12 -3.20
N SER A 388 -23.37 -6.60 -2.12
CA SER A 388 -24.07 -6.86 -0.86
C SER A 388 -23.53 -5.98 0.25
N LEU A 389 -24.42 -5.25 0.92
CA LEU A 389 -24.16 -4.45 2.11
C LEU A 389 -24.95 -5.06 3.27
N SER A 390 -24.26 -5.57 4.29
CA SER A 390 -24.90 -6.26 5.42
C SER A 390 -24.37 -5.80 6.77
N ASN A 391 -25.25 -5.63 7.75
CA ASN A 391 -24.86 -5.25 9.11
C ASN A 391 -23.97 -4.01 9.14
N ILE A 392 -24.44 -2.93 8.57
CA ILE A 392 -23.72 -1.66 8.45
C ILE A 392 -24.44 -0.59 9.27
N ARG A 393 -23.72 0.08 10.15
CA ARG A 393 -24.21 1.25 10.89
C ARG A 393 -23.25 2.40 10.73
N ILE A 394 -23.72 3.51 10.16
CA ILE A 394 -22.91 4.69 9.90
C ILE A 394 -23.58 5.93 10.47
N GLN A 395 -22.85 6.68 11.30
CA GLN A 395 -23.26 7.96 11.81
C GLN A 395 -22.58 9.10 11.05
N TYR A 396 -23.36 9.94 10.42
CA TYR A 396 -22.89 11.12 9.67
C TYR A 396 -23.07 12.39 10.47
N ARG A 397 -22.17 13.36 10.27
CA ARG A 397 -22.28 14.71 10.88
C ARG A 397 -23.56 15.41 10.47
N GLY A 398 -24.09 15.14 9.28
CA GLY A 398 -25.27 15.78 8.74
C GLY A 398 -25.05 17.30 8.45
N GLY A 399 -26.13 18.02 8.22
CA GLY A 399 -26.10 19.45 7.88
C GLY A 399 -25.83 19.72 6.40
N GLY A 400 -25.88 18.69 5.56
CA GLY A 400 -25.83 18.83 4.11
C GLY A 400 -27.05 19.55 3.56
N LYS A 401 -26.89 20.22 2.42
CA LYS A 401 -27.94 20.90 1.69
C LYS A 401 -28.43 20.06 0.54
N LYS A 402 -29.70 20.26 0.14
CA LYS A 402 -30.24 19.63 -1.04
C LYS A 402 -29.33 19.86 -2.25
N VAL A 403 -29.05 18.80 -2.99
CA VAL A 403 -28.21 18.85 -4.18
C VAL A 403 -29.10 18.89 -5.40
N ASP A 404 -29.14 20.01 -6.09
CA ASP A 404 -29.98 20.22 -7.28
C ASP A 404 -29.29 19.88 -8.60
N LYS A 405 -28.00 19.56 -8.56
CA LYS A 405 -27.22 19.15 -9.74
C LYS A 405 -27.07 17.64 -9.76
N PRO A 406 -27.13 17.00 -10.94
CA PRO A 406 -26.85 15.57 -11.05
C PRO A 406 -25.43 15.28 -10.61
N TYR A 407 -25.23 14.16 -9.91
CA TYR A 407 -23.90 13.68 -9.55
C TYR A 407 -23.11 13.37 -10.84
N ARG A 408 -21.84 13.75 -10.86
CA ARG A 408 -20.99 13.59 -12.04
C ARG A 408 -20.82 12.12 -12.41
N GLU A 409 -20.99 11.80 -13.70
CA GLU A 409 -20.60 10.49 -14.21
C GLU A 409 -19.09 10.28 -14.11
N GLN A 410 -18.67 9.07 -13.76
CA GLN A 410 -17.26 8.74 -13.67
C GLN A 410 -16.58 8.84 -15.03
N GLY A 411 -17.03 8.11 -16.03
CA GLY A 411 -16.50 8.15 -17.38
C GLY A 411 -14.98 8.08 -17.43
N THR A 412 -14.36 9.02 -18.14
CA THR A 412 -12.90 9.16 -18.27
C THR A 412 -12.24 9.97 -17.13
N ASN A 413 -13.03 10.44 -16.17
CA ASN A 413 -12.51 11.24 -15.08
C ASN A 413 -11.64 10.41 -14.13
N TYR A 414 -10.74 11.09 -13.39
CA TYR A 414 -10.06 10.47 -12.27
C TYR A 414 -11.08 10.13 -11.17
N PRO A 415 -11.11 8.89 -10.64
CA PRO A 415 -12.18 8.41 -9.76
C PRO A 415 -12.00 8.91 -8.32
N GLU A 416 -12.07 10.21 -8.12
CA GLU A 416 -11.99 10.80 -6.80
C GLU A 416 -13.31 11.52 -6.46
N PRO A 417 -14.12 10.99 -5.54
CA PRO A 417 -15.46 11.51 -5.24
C PRO A 417 -15.50 12.98 -4.85
N ARG A 418 -14.48 13.47 -4.16
CA ARG A 418 -14.41 14.89 -3.76
C ARG A 418 -14.50 15.88 -4.93
N TRP A 419 -14.10 15.45 -6.13
CA TRP A 419 -14.18 16.30 -7.33
C TRP A 419 -15.56 16.29 -7.97
N ALA A 420 -16.43 15.36 -7.57
CA ALA A 420 -17.81 15.34 -7.98
C ALA A 420 -18.71 16.26 -7.12
N GLY A 421 -18.21 16.69 -5.97
CA GLY A 421 -18.97 17.45 -4.99
C GLY A 421 -19.78 16.57 -4.02
N PRO A 422 -20.70 17.16 -3.25
CA PRO A 422 -21.55 16.41 -2.33
C PRO A 422 -22.47 15.44 -3.07
N THR A 423 -22.69 14.26 -2.47
CA THR A 423 -23.66 13.29 -3.01
C THR A 423 -25.11 13.78 -2.83
N PRO A 424 -26.02 13.36 -3.72
CA PRO A 424 -27.44 13.72 -3.61
C PRO A 424 -28.16 13.04 -2.43
N ALA A 425 -27.56 12.00 -1.84
CA ALA A 425 -28.02 11.34 -0.61
C ALA A 425 -26.95 11.44 0.48
N TYR A 426 -27.35 11.50 1.76
CA TYR A 426 -26.38 11.52 2.85
C TYR A 426 -25.90 10.12 3.23
N GLY A 427 -26.72 9.08 3.07
CA GLY A 427 -26.43 7.70 3.50
C GLY A 427 -25.86 6.83 2.37
N LEU A 428 -26.59 6.65 1.28
CA LEU A 428 -26.19 5.84 0.13
C LEU A 428 -26.62 6.49 -1.19
N PHE A 429 -25.69 6.66 -2.10
CA PHE A 429 -25.94 6.95 -3.50
C PHE A 429 -25.45 5.79 -4.37
N ALA A 430 -26.35 5.15 -5.11
CA ALA A 430 -26.00 4.10 -6.06
C ALA A 430 -26.53 4.38 -7.45
N ARG A 431 -25.69 4.16 -8.48
CA ARG A 431 -26.04 4.34 -9.89
C ARG A 431 -25.44 3.23 -10.74
N HIS A 432 -26.21 2.74 -11.73
CA HIS A 432 -25.80 1.66 -12.64
C HIS A 432 -25.32 0.43 -11.88
N VAL A 433 -26.20 -0.16 -11.09
CA VAL A 433 -25.92 -1.38 -10.30
C VAL A 433 -26.97 -2.44 -10.61
N ASP A 434 -26.55 -3.64 -10.95
CA ASP A 434 -27.37 -4.80 -11.19
C ASP A 434 -27.18 -5.83 -10.08
N GLY A 435 -28.15 -5.95 -9.18
CA GLY A 435 -28.07 -6.74 -7.95
C GLY A 435 -27.44 -5.98 -6.78
N LEU A 436 -28.16 -4.99 -6.23
CA LEU A 436 -27.81 -4.35 -4.96
C LEU A 436 -28.63 -4.97 -3.83
N TYR A 437 -27.99 -5.64 -2.90
CA TYR A 437 -28.61 -6.31 -1.76
C TYR A 437 -28.22 -5.58 -0.47
N MET A 438 -29.23 -5.14 0.29
CA MET A 438 -29.05 -4.45 1.56
C MET A 438 -29.76 -5.22 2.68
N HIS A 439 -29.04 -5.55 3.74
CA HIS A 439 -29.59 -6.22 4.90
C HIS A 439 -29.05 -5.59 6.20
N ASN A 440 -29.94 -5.11 7.06
CA ASN A 440 -29.56 -4.48 8.32
C ASN A 440 -28.54 -3.33 8.10
N VAL A 441 -28.93 -2.33 7.30
CA VAL A 441 -28.13 -1.13 7.00
C VAL A 441 -28.83 0.07 7.60
N GLU A 442 -28.14 0.77 8.50
CA GLU A 442 -28.65 1.90 9.26
C GLU A 442 -27.78 3.14 9.05
N PHE A 443 -28.42 4.29 8.80
CA PHE A 443 -27.78 5.58 8.72
C PHE A 443 -28.31 6.50 9.81
N GLU A 444 -27.43 7.08 10.59
CA GLU A 444 -27.74 8.03 11.65
C GLU A 444 -27.19 9.41 11.34
N LEU A 445 -27.86 10.43 11.84
CA LEU A 445 -27.43 11.83 11.70
C LEU A 445 -27.18 12.46 13.07
N MET A 446 -26.02 13.09 13.24
CA MET A 446 -25.73 13.91 14.42
C MET A 446 -26.54 15.22 14.42
N ARG A 447 -26.88 15.73 13.23
CA ARG A 447 -27.75 16.89 13.02
C ARG A 447 -28.56 16.72 11.73
N PRO A 448 -29.71 17.39 11.58
CA PRO A 448 -30.55 17.26 10.38
C PRO A 448 -29.79 17.51 9.08
N ASP A 449 -30.14 16.76 8.03
CA ASP A 449 -29.63 16.92 6.67
C ASP A 449 -30.82 17.11 5.69
N GLU A 450 -30.67 17.97 4.69
CA GLU A 450 -31.74 18.24 3.72
C GLU A 450 -31.81 17.20 2.60
N ARG A 451 -30.82 16.33 2.49
CA ARG A 451 -30.77 15.25 1.50
C ARG A 451 -31.53 14.02 2.04
N PRO A 452 -32.10 13.18 1.17
CA PRO A 452 -32.62 11.87 1.59
C PRO A 452 -31.47 10.94 2.03
N ASP A 453 -31.84 9.88 2.75
CA ASP A 453 -30.91 8.85 3.19
C ASP A 453 -30.38 7.99 2.03
N ILE A 454 -31.22 7.64 1.07
CA ILE A 454 -30.87 6.75 -0.04
C ILE A 454 -31.39 7.32 -1.37
N ILE A 455 -30.53 7.32 -2.37
CA ILE A 455 -30.93 7.53 -3.78
C ILE A 455 -30.35 6.39 -4.62
N LEU A 456 -31.21 5.78 -5.43
CA LEU A 456 -30.90 4.71 -6.37
C LEU A 456 -31.30 5.15 -7.77
N GLU A 457 -30.34 5.20 -8.70
CA GLU A 457 -30.53 5.57 -10.10
C GLU A 457 -30.08 4.41 -10.99
N ASP A 458 -30.96 3.86 -11.84
CA ASP A 458 -30.69 2.69 -12.67
C ASP A 458 -30.08 1.53 -11.84
N VAL A 459 -30.79 1.16 -10.78
CA VAL A 459 -30.41 0.06 -9.88
C VAL A 459 -31.47 -1.02 -9.93
N LYS A 460 -31.05 -2.26 -10.21
CA LYS A 460 -31.87 -3.46 -10.13
C LYS A 460 -31.57 -4.24 -8.85
N LYS A 461 -32.60 -4.87 -8.32
CA LYS A 461 -32.54 -5.76 -7.16
C LYS A 461 -32.34 -7.20 -7.60
#